data_330e862ccfc330529164914d7b066804
#
_entry.id   330e862ccfc330529164914d7b066804
#
_cell.length_a   1.000
_cell.length_b   1.000
_cell.length_c   1.000
_cell.angle_alpha   90.00
_cell.angle_beta   90.00
_cell.angle_gamma   90.00
#
_symmetry.space_group_name_H-M   'P 1'
#
loop_
_entity.id
_entity.type
_entity.pdbx_description
1 polymer ?
#
loop_
_entity_poly.entity_id
_entity_poly.type
_entity_poly.pdbx_seq_one_letter_code
_entity_poly.pdbx_strand_id
1 'polypeptide(L)'
;MPRIEFKGVSKTYPDGTRAVADLNLVVEDGELLCLLGPSGCGKSSTIRALAGLEAVSEGVILADYNRIDHLPPQARDCAMVFENYALYPHLTAFENIAMPLRARRLPMPEIKHRVTKIARMLRIESLMGRRPSRLSGGEKQRVGIGRALVREPAMFLMDEPLGHLEAYLRVELRAEIRRLQERLGITTIYVTHDQEEAAAIADRIVVMSAGRLQQVGSFLDLFDRPVNRFVAEFVGEPPMVFLPVERTDAESLAIKGIQIPLSESLRAALRATKDCALILGVRPNDISVVKPAAEHLNGEVALVQPQGDHVIVAVNTPSGPVTVIVPSDQRPVAGTTIGLTFAGDGLHLFDSAARSLLYNREESSG
;
A
#
# COMPACT_ATOMS: atom_id res chain seq x y z
N MET A 1 9.56 -7.69 -20.52
CA MET A 1 10.16 -7.79 -19.17
C MET A 1 9.64 -9.05 -18.50
N PRO A 2 10.24 -9.61 -17.47
CA PRO A 2 9.78 -10.90 -16.95
C PRO A 2 8.49 -10.77 -16.13
N ARG A 3 7.61 -11.75 -16.28
CA ARG A 3 6.54 -12.07 -15.36
C ARG A 3 7.14 -12.77 -14.13
N ILE A 4 6.83 -12.29 -12.94
CA ILE A 4 7.35 -12.84 -11.69
C ILE A 4 6.26 -13.65 -10.99
N GLU A 5 6.61 -14.81 -10.49
CA GLU A 5 5.66 -15.67 -9.76
C GLU A 5 6.29 -16.20 -8.47
N PHE A 6 5.61 -15.96 -7.36
CA PHE A 6 5.89 -16.55 -6.05
C PHE A 6 4.94 -17.73 -5.85
N LYS A 7 5.47 -18.92 -5.58
CA LYS A 7 4.69 -20.15 -5.34
C LYS A 7 5.01 -20.71 -3.96
N GLY A 8 4.10 -20.54 -3.03
CA GLY A 8 4.23 -21.04 -1.66
C GLY A 8 5.46 -20.50 -0.92
N VAL A 9 5.90 -19.27 -1.26
CA VAL A 9 7.15 -18.72 -0.73
C VAL A 9 7.02 -18.40 0.74
N SER A 10 7.93 -18.97 1.54
CA SER A 10 8.08 -18.67 2.97
C SER A 10 9.50 -18.24 3.28
N LYS A 11 9.62 -17.31 4.24
CA LYS A 11 10.89 -16.88 4.83
C LYS A 11 10.83 -16.95 6.33
N THR A 12 11.66 -17.81 6.89
CA THR A 12 11.88 -17.95 8.34
C THR A 12 13.33 -17.62 8.64
N TYR A 13 13.56 -16.73 9.60
CA TYR A 13 14.88 -16.36 10.08
C TYR A 13 15.40 -17.38 11.11
N PRO A 14 16.73 -17.40 11.41
CA PRO A 14 17.33 -18.35 12.37
C PRO A 14 16.77 -18.24 13.79
N ASP A 15 16.23 -17.08 14.19
CA ASP A 15 15.57 -16.84 15.47
C ASP A 15 14.12 -17.41 15.54
N GLY A 16 13.66 -18.05 14.47
CA GLY A 16 12.31 -18.61 14.33
C GLY A 16 11.26 -17.60 13.81
N THR A 17 11.61 -16.35 13.60
CA THR A 17 10.69 -15.33 13.06
C THR A 17 10.27 -15.69 11.63
N ARG A 18 8.98 -15.93 11.40
CA ARG A 18 8.42 -16.20 10.08
C ARG A 18 7.98 -14.88 9.44
N ALA A 19 8.88 -14.28 8.68
CA ALA A 19 8.64 -12.97 8.05
C ALA A 19 7.73 -13.02 6.83
N VAL A 20 7.74 -14.14 6.08
CA VAL A 20 6.83 -14.40 4.96
C VAL A 20 6.30 -15.83 5.11
N ALA A 21 5.00 -16.01 4.91
CA ALA A 21 4.31 -17.28 5.10
C ALA A 21 3.40 -17.59 3.92
N ASP A 22 3.77 -18.60 3.15
CA ASP A 22 3.00 -19.16 2.03
C ASP A 22 2.53 -18.10 1.03
N LEU A 23 3.46 -17.25 0.58
CA LEU A 23 3.16 -16.20 -0.40
C LEU A 23 2.94 -16.82 -1.77
N ASN A 24 1.73 -16.65 -2.30
CA ASN A 24 1.34 -16.96 -3.66
C ASN A 24 0.95 -15.65 -4.36
N LEU A 25 1.74 -15.24 -5.34
CA LEU A 25 1.57 -13.92 -5.97
C LEU A 25 2.15 -13.95 -7.39
N VAL A 26 1.43 -13.32 -8.31
CA VAL A 26 1.89 -13.09 -9.68
C VAL A 26 2.01 -11.60 -9.91
N VAL A 27 3.14 -11.19 -10.48
CA VAL A 27 3.41 -9.85 -11.00
C VAL A 27 3.53 -9.97 -12.50
N GLU A 28 2.69 -9.28 -13.24
CA GLU A 28 2.66 -9.39 -14.71
C GLU A 28 3.82 -8.61 -15.36
N ASP A 29 4.11 -8.92 -16.60
CA ASP A 29 5.14 -8.21 -17.38
C ASP A 29 4.82 -6.72 -17.49
N GLY A 30 5.78 -5.87 -17.12
CA GLY A 30 5.64 -4.42 -17.15
C GLY A 30 4.74 -3.81 -16.07
N GLU A 31 4.20 -4.62 -15.16
CA GLU A 31 3.36 -4.17 -14.05
C GLU A 31 4.19 -3.43 -12.98
N LEU A 32 3.61 -2.36 -12.40
CA LEU A 32 4.05 -1.79 -11.13
C LEU A 32 3.16 -2.30 -10.00
N LEU A 33 3.66 -3.30 -9.28
CA LEU A 33 3.00 -3.87 -8.12
C LEU A 33 3.52 -3.22 -6.83
N CYS A 34 2.61 -2.76 -5.97
CA CYS A 34 2.97 -2.22 -4.66
C CYS A 34 2.73 -3.23 -3.54
N LEU A 35 3.74 -3.49 -2.70
CA LEU A 35 3.57 -4.20 -1.43
C LEU A 35 3.29 -3.17 -0.33
N LEU A 36 2.09 -3.19 0.22
CA LEU A 36 1.59 -2.27 1.24
C LEU A 36 1.29 -3.03 2.54
N GLY A 37 1.55 -2.43 3.68
CA GLY A 37 1.24 -3.02 4.99
C GLY A 37 2.02 -2.38 6.13
N PRO A 38 1.69 -2.70 7.39
CA PRO A 38 2.38 -2.15 8.56
C PRO A 38 3.85 -2.56 8.61
N SER A 39 4.63 -1.84 9.41
CA SER A 39 6.04 -2.18 9.65
C SER A 39 6.18 -3.61 10.18
N GLY A 40 7.18 -4.34 9.68
CA GLY A 40 7.43 -5.73 10.11
C GLY A 40 6.51 -6.79 9.51
N CYS A 41 5.59 -6.46 8.59
CA CYS A 41 4.68 -7.45 7.98
C CYS A 41 5.30 -8.31 6.87
N GLY A 42 6.60 -8.15 6.53
CA GLY A 42 7.32 -9.00 5.60
C GLY A 42 7.61 -8.41 4.22
N LYS A 43 7.24 -7.16 3.93
CA LYS A 43 7.46 -6.49 2.62
C LYS A 43 8.92 -6.48 2.19
N SER A 44 9.81 -5.95 3.04
CA SER A 44 11.25 -5.87 2.74
C SER A 44 11.88 -7.27 2.64
N SER A 45 11.43 -8.24 3.43
CA SER A 45 11.91 -9.64 3.30
C SER A 45 11.48 -10.25 1.97
N THR A 46 10.26 -9.96 1.49
CA THR A 46 9.76 -10.42 0.19
C THR A 46 10.62 -9.89 -0.96
N ILE A 47 10.86 -8.58 -0.98
CA ILE A 47 11.64 -7.95 -2.06
C ILE A 47 13.12 -8.37 -2.01
N ARG A 48 13.70 -8.56 -0.81
CA ARG A 48 15.08 -9.04 -0.63
C ARG A 48 15.21 -10.51 -1.03
N ALA A 49 14.20 -11.33 -0.77
CA ALA A 49 14.15 -12.71 -1.25
C ALA A 49 14.11 -12.77 -2.79
N LEU A 50 13.33 -11.90 -3.45
CA LEU A 50 13.33 -11.77 -4.90
C LEU A 50 14.67 -11.29 -5.45
N ALA A 51 15.29 -10.30 -4.80
CA ALA A 51 16.61 -9.79 -5.18
C ALA A 51 17.76 -10.82 -4.99
N GLY A 52 17.50 -11.90 -4.24
CA GLY A 52 18.51 -12.90 -3.89
C GLY A 52 19.46 -12.47 -2.77
N LEU A 53 19.12 -11.39 -2.07
CA LEU A 53 19.84 -10.93 -0.88
C LEU A 53 19.54 -11.79 0.33
N GLU A 54 18.39 -12.45 0.33
CA GLU A 54 17.97 -13.41 1.34
C GLU A 54 17.48 -14.69 0.68
N ALA A 55 17.85 -15.84 1.24
CA ALA A 55 17.36 -17.12 0.76
C ALA A 55 15.92 -17.35 1.22
N VAL A 56 15.08 -17.91 0.35
CA VAL A 56 13.76 -18.43 0.72
C VAL A 56 13.92 -19.68 1.58
N SER A 57 13.01 -19.90 2.53
CA SER A 57 13.01 -21.11 3.37
C SER A 57 12.20 -22.23 2.74
N GLU A 58 11.09 -21.89 2.05
CA GLU A 58 10.19 -22.81 1.37
C GLU A 58 9.65 -22.16 0.10
N GLY A 59 9.13 -22.96 -0.83
CA GLY A 59 8.54 -22.50 -2.08
C GLY A 59 9.58 -22.16 -3.15
N VAL A 60 9.12 -21.51 -4.22
CA VAL A 60 9.96 -21.14 -5.37
C VAL A 60 9.59 -19.76 -5.89
N ILE A 61 10.58 -19.06 -6.48
CA ILE A 61 10.38 -17.81 -7.22
C ILE A 61 10.74 -18.07 -8.68
N LEU A 62 9.84 -17.67 -9.58
CA LEU A 62 10.01 -17.84 -11.02
C LEU A 62 10.07 -16.46 -11.69
N ALA A 63 10.91 -16.34 -12.73
CA ALA A 63 10.89 -15.22 -13.69
C ALA A 63 10.74 -15.84 -15.08
N ASP A 64 9.69 -15.48 -15.83
CA ASP A 64 9.33 -16.10 -17.11
C ASP A 64 9.36 -17.64 -17.06
N TYR A 65 8.68 -18.19 -16.03
CA TYR A 65 8.61 -19.63 -15.74
C TYR A 65 9.94 -20.29 -15.35
N ASN A 66 11.07 -19.55 -15.37
CA ASN A 66 12.37 -20.07 -14.95
C ASN A 66 12.60 -19.83 -13.46
N ARG A 67 13.00 -20.86 -12.76
CA ARG A 67 13.28 -20.78 -11.32
C ARG A 67 14.54 -19.93 -11.06
N ILE A 68 14.40 -18.90 -10.19
CA ILE A 68 15.48 -17.94 -9.89
C ILE A 68 15.88 -17.90 -8.42
N ASP A 69 15.13 -18.51 -7.50
CA ASP A 69 15.39 -18.44 -6.05
C ASP A 69 16.74 -19.02 -5.64
N HIS A 70 17.29 -19.97 -6.40
CA HIS A 70 18.64 -20.56 -6.20
C HIS A 70 19.77 -19.73 -6.79
N LEU A 71 19.45 -18.72 -7.62
CA LEU A 71 20.47 -17.89 -8.28
C LEU A 71 20.98 -16.79 -7.32
N PRO A 72 22.27 -16.45 -7.38
CA PRO A 72 22.83 -15.32 -6.63
C PRO A 72 22.30 -13.98 -7.19
N PRO A 73 22.33 -12.87 -6.41
CA PRO A 73 21.75 -11.58 -6.80
C PRO A 73 22.20 -11.06 -8.17
N GLN A 74 23.47 -11.24 -8.51
CA GLN A 74 24.05 -10.77 -9.78
C GLN A 74 23.52 -11.52 -11.01
N ALA A 75 22.94 -12.71 -10.84
CA ALA A 75 22.39 -13.52 -11.91
C ALA A 75 20.87 -13.34 -12.10
N ARG A 76 20.20 -12.57 -11.23
CA ARG A 76 18.74 -12.37 -11.29
C ARG A 76 18.29 -11.20 -12.16
N ASP A 77 19.23 -10.48 -12.74
CA ASP A 77 19.00 -9.29 -13.58
C ASP A 77 17.99 -8.29 -12.98
N CYS A 78 18.06 -8.07 -11.67
CA CYS A 78 17.28 -7.07 -10.96
C CYS A 78 18.15 -5.92 -10.49
N ALA A 79 17.56 -4.73 -10.36
CA ALA A 79 18.18 -3.60 -9.70
C ALA A 79 17.32 -3.15 -8.52
N MET A 80 17.95 -2.86 -7.38
CA MET A 80 17.27 -2.48 -6.15
C MET A 80 17.66 -1.07 -5.71
N VAL A 81 16.66 -0.27 -5.38
CA VAL A 81 16.79 1.01 -4.68
C VAL A 81 16.40 0.78 -3.23
N PHE A 82 17.32 1.14 -2.32
CA PHE A 82 17.13 0.98 -0.88
C PHE A 82 16.59 2.27 -0.26
N GLU A 83 15.91 2.18 0.85
CA GLU A 83 15.36 3.28 1.66
C GLU A 83 16.40 4.39 1.94
N ASN A 84 17.62 4.04 2.28
CA ASN A 84 18.72 4.98 2.56
C ASN A 84 19.56 5.36 1.33
N TYR A 85 19.03 5.08 0.11
CA TYR A 85 19.67 5.29 -1.20
C TYR A 85 21.00 4.54 -1.40
N ALA A 86 21.65 4.06 -0.36
CA ALA A 86 22.93 3.32 -0.34
C ALA A 86 24.01 3.93 -1.25
N LEU A 87 24.08 5.26 -1.35
CA LEU A 87 25.09 5.93 -2.15
C LEU A 87 26.47 5.84 -1.49
N TYR A 88 27.52 5.67 -2.32
CA TYR A 88 28.90 5.69 -1.86
C TYR A 88 29.31 7.14 -1.54
N PRO A 89 29.58 7.49 -0.26
CA PRO A 89 29.74 8.89 0.15
C PRO A 89 30.99 9.56 -0.39
N HIS A 90 32.00 8.77 -0.72
CA HIS A 90 33.29 9.25 -1.27
C HIS A 90 33.27 9.42 -2.78
N LEU A 91 32.27 8.90 -3.48
CA LEU A 91 32.11 9.00 -4.93
C LEU A 91 31.18 10.17 -5.30
N THR A 92 31.42 10.77 -6.47
CA THR A 92 30.49 11.75 -7.06
C THR A 92 29.20 11.10 -7.54
N ALA A 93 28.20 11.89 -7.93
CA ALA A 93 26.96 11.38 -8.51
C ALA A 93 27.24 10.59 -9.80
N PHE A 94 28.11 11.11 -10.67
CA PHE A 94 28.56 10.38 -11.86
C PHE A 94 29.17 9.02 -11.52
N GLU A 95 30.09 8.99 -10.57
CA GLU A 95 30.78 7.76 -10.16
C GLU A 95 29.84 6.75 -9.50
N ASN A 96 28.89 7.22 -8.69
CA ASN A 96 27.84 6.37 -8.12
C ASN A 96 27.04 5.68 -9.22
N ILE A 97 26.57 6.43 -10.24
CA ILE A 97 25.80 5.87 -11.36
C ILE A 97 26.69 4.97 -12.25
N ALA A 98 27.95 5.35 -12.47
CA ALA A 98 28.89 4.59 -13.31
C ALA A 98 29.38 3.28 -12.68
N MET A 99 29.29 3.16 -11.35
CA MET A 99 29.90 2.05 -10.60
C MET A 99 29.47 0.65 -11.09
N PRO A 100 28.18 0.36 -11.34
CA PRO A 100 27.77 -0.94 -11.85
C PRO A 100 28.34 -1.28 -13.24
N LEU A 101 28.52 -0.28 -14.09
CA LEU A 101 29.11 -0.45 -15.42
C LEU A 101 30.62 -0.69 -15.34
N ARG A 102 31.32 0.00 -14.40
CA ARG A 102 32.73 -0.24 -14.10
C ARG A 102 32.97 -1.66 -13.59
N ALA A 103 32.07 -2.17 -12.73
CA ALA A 103 32.13 -3.55 -12.24
C ALA A 103 32.02 -4.58 -13.39
N ARG A 104 31.26 -4.25 -14.44
CA ARG A 104 31.16 -5.02 -15.70
C ARG A 104 32.35 -4.78 -16.67
N ARG A 105 33.32 -3.93 -16.29
CA ARG A 105 34.51 -3.57 -17.09
C ARG A 105 34.17 -2.95 -18.45
N LEU A 106 33.07 -2.19 -18.56
CA LEU A 106 32.78 -1.47 -19.81
C LEU A 106 33.80 -0.38 -20.10
N PRO A 107 34.04 -0.05 -21.39
CA PRO A 107 34.92 1.05 -21.78
C PRO A 107 34.37 2.42 -21.29
N MET A 108 35.28 3.34 -20.91
CA MET A 108 34.90 4.67 -20.40
C MET A 108 34.00 5.49 -21.34
N PRO A 109 34.18 5.47 -22.68
CA PRO A 109 33.29 6.18 -23.59
C PRO A 109 31.83 5.67 -23.48
N GLU A 110 31.64 4.37 -23.38
CA GLU A 110 30.30 3.75 -23.21
C GLU A 110 29.70 4.10 -21.85
N ILE A 111 30.49 3.99 -20.77
CA ILE A 111 30.05 4.41 -19.42
C ILE A 111 29.55 5.85 -19.44
N LYS A 112 30.36 6.76 -20.01
CA LYS A 112 30.04 8.19 -20.11
C LYS A 112 28.73 8.40 -20.90
N HIS A 113 28.56 7.70 -22.01
CA HIS A 113 27.36 7.77 -22.84
C HIS A 113 26.11 7.33 -22.04
N ARG A 114 26.14 6.14 -21.41
CA ARG A 114 25.00 5.59 -20.63
C ARG A 114 24.67 6.46 -19.42
N VAL A 115 25.69 6.89 -18.65
CA VAL A 115 25.47 7.77 -17.50
C VAL A 115 24.86 9.11 -17.92
N THR A 116 25.33 9.71 -19.03
CA THR A 116 24.76 10.97 -19.53
C THR A 116 23.29 10.80 -19.96
N LYS A 117 22.95 9.68 -20.63
CA LYS A 117 21.56 9.34 -21.00
C LYS A 117 20.66 9.29 -19.77
N ILE A 118 21.09 8.57 -18.72
CA ILE A 118 20.35 8.45 -17.46
C ILE A 118 20.26 9.79 -16.72
N ALA A 119 21.37 10.55 -16.67
CA ALA A 119 21.39 11.87 -16.02
C ALA A 119 20.36 12.83 -16.64
N ARG A 120 20.25 12.87 -17.97
CA ARG A 120 19.25 13.66 -18.68
C ARG A 120 17.82 13.18 -18.37
N MET A 121 17.60 11.85 -18.37
CA MET A 121 16.31 11.24 -18.06
C MET A 121 15.79 11.65 -16.68
N LEU A 122 16.68 11.74 -15.70
CA LEU A 122 16.40 12.05 -14.30
C LEU A 122 16.61 13.54 -13.96
N ARG A 123 16.96 14.39 -14.93
CA ARG A 123 17.21 15.84 -14.76
C ARG A 123 18.26 16.17 -13.71
N ILE A 124 19.36 15.43 -13.70
CA ILE A 124 20.45 15.57 -12.72
C ILE A 124 21.82 15.85 -13.35
N GLU A 125 21.88 16.30 -14.63
CA GLU A 125 23.15 16.55 -15.34
C GLU A 125 24.06 17.52 -14.57
N SER A 126 23.47 18.57 -13.97
CA SER A 126 24.20 19.59 -13.20
C SER A 126 24.80 19.06 -11.90
N LEU A 127 24.38 17.87 -11.46
CA LEU A 127 24.77 17.26 -10.19
C LEU A 127 25.93 16.28 -10.33
N MET A 128 26.33 15.92 -11.54
CA MET A 128 27.26 14.81 -11.81
C MET A 128 28.60 14.95 -11.08
N GLY A 129 29.09 16.16 -10.87
CA GLY A 129 30.34 16.42 -10.13
C GLY A 129 30.17 16.49 -8.60
N ARG A 130 28.94 16.48 -8.07
CA ARG A 130 28.70 16.62 -6.62
C ARG A 130 28.81 15.27 -5.90
N ARG A 131 29.28 15.31 -4.66
CA ARG A 131 29.24 14.15 -3.73
C ARG A 131 27.90 14.10 -2.98
N PRO A 132 27.49 12.92 -2.46
CA PRO A 132 26.22 12.75 -1.71
C PRO A 132 26.02 13.74 -0.57
N SER A 133 27.09 14.18 0.11
CA SER A 133 27.03 15.19 1.18
C SER A 133 26.56 16.59 0.71
N ARG A 134 26.59 16.86 -0.61
CA ARG A 134 26.17 18.13 -1.24
C ARG A 134 24.87 17.99 -2.04
N LEU A 135 24.14 16.90 -1.84
CA LEU A 135 22.88 16.60 -2.52
C LEU A 135 21.73 16.65 -1.52
N SER A 136 20.59 17.21 -1.94
CA SER A 136 19.32 17.10 -1.21
C SER A 136 18.81 15.65 -1.17
N GLY A 137 17.78 15.36 -0.38
CA GLY A 137 17.15 14.03 -0.32
C GLY A 137 16.67 13.56 -1.69
N GLY A 138 15.87 14.37 -2.39
CA GLY A 138 15.39 14.06 -3.73
C GLY A 138 16.49 13.90 -4.78
N GLU A 139 17.57 14.72 -4.71
CA GLU A 139 18.73 14.57 -5.58
C GLU A 139 19.47 13.24 -5.33
N LYS A 140 19.66 12.85 -4.05
CA LYS A 140 20.24 11.55 -3.68
C LYS A 140 19.41 10.40 -4.22
N GLN A 141 18.09 10.49 -4.12
CA GLN A 141 17.18 9.47 -4.62
C GLN A 141 17.30 9.33 -6.15
N ARG A 142 17.27 10.44 -6.89
CA ARG A 142 17.46 10.40 -8.36
C ARG A 142 18.79 9.77 -8.75
N VAL A 143 19.86 10.05 -8.02
CA VAL A 143 21.16 9.39 -8.22
C VAL A 143 21.08 7.89 -7.92
N GLY A 144 20.38 7.47 -6.86
CA GLY A 144 20.15 6.06 -6.51
C GLY A 144 19.36 5.32 -7.59
N ILE A 145 18.27 5.93 -8.08
CA ILE A 145 17.48 5.43 -9.22
C ILE A 145 18.38 5.32 -10.47
N GLY A 146 19.16 6.36 -10.76
CA GLY A 146 20.10 6.36 -11.91
C GLY A 146 21.12 5.23 -11.85
N ARG A 147 21.67 4.95 -10.67
CA ARG A 147 22.59 3.83 -10.46
C ARG A 147 21.92 2.47 -10.70
N ALA A 148 20.64 2.34 -10.33
CA ALA A 148 19.88 1.14 -10.58
C ALA A 148 19.56 0.96 -12.08
N LEU A 149 19.09 2.00 -12.73
CA LEU A 149 18.63 1.96 -14.14
C LEU A 149 19.75 1.89 -15.17
N VAL A 150 20.96 2.39 -14.85
CA VAL A 150 22.09 2.41 -15.82
C VAL A 150 22.48 1.02 -16.33
N ARG A 151 22.08 -0.03 -15.62
CA ARG A 151 22.29 -1.43 -15.98
C ARG A 151 21.25 -1.96 -16.97
N GLU A 152 20.16 -1.21 -17.22
CA GLU A 152 19.00 -1.66 -17.98
C GLU A 152 18.48 -3.00 -17.43
N PRO A 153 18.05 -3.03 -16.15
CA PRO A 153 17.64 -4.27 -15.47
C PRO A 153 16.32 -4.78 -16.03
N ALA A 154 16.10 -6.10 -15.97
CA ALA A 154 14.83 -6.72 -16.33
C ALA A 154 13.74 -6.47 -15.26
N MET A 155 14.15 -6.34 -13.99
CA MET A 155 13.25 -6.09 -12.85
C MET A 155 13.75 -4.89 -12.04
N PHE A 156 12.81 -4.03 -11.59
CA PHE A 156 13.11 -2.88 -10.76
C PHE A 156 12.45 -3.01 -9.38
N LEU A 157 13.26 -2.99 -8.35
CA LEU A 157 12.85 -3.23 -6.98
C LEU A 157 13.10 -1.97 -6.15
N MET A 158 12.08 -1.49 -5.43
CA MET A 158 12.17 -0.27 -4.61
C MET A 158 11.71 -0.56 -3.18
N ASP A 159 12.61 -0.46 -2.21
CA ASP A 159 12.34 -0.68 -0.79
C ASP A 159 12.21 0.68 -0.09
N GLU A 160 10.98 1.14 0.16
CA GLU A 160 10.61 2.42 0.79
C GLU A 160 11.40 3.63 0.23
N PRO A 161 11.44 3.85 -1.10
CA PRO A 161 12.37 4.80 -1.70
C PRO A 161 12.10 6.27 -1.33
N LEU A 162 10.89 6.61 -0.86
CA LEU A 162 10.47 7.98 -0.54
C LEU A 162 10.37 8.25 0.97
N GLY A 163 10.61 7.26 1.83
CA GLY A 163 10.34 7.32 3.27
C GLY A 163 11.02 8.47 4.01
N HIS A 164 12.23 8.88 3.58
CA HIS A 164 13.00 9.95 4.24
C HIS A 164 12.84 11.34 3.61
N LEU A 165 11.85 11.54 2.72
CA LEU A 165 11.65 12.79 2.01
C LEU A 165 10.51 13.63 2.62
N GLU A 166 10.61 14.94 2.46
CA GLU A 166 9.56 15.90 2.81
C GLU A 166 8.30 15.68 1.95
N ALA A 167 7.12 15.94 2.50
CA ALA A 167 5.83 15.62 1.87
C ALA A 167 5.69 16.16 0.42
N TYR A 168 6.08 17.43 0.19
CA TYR A 168 5.97 18.03 -1.14
C TYR A 168 6.86 17.33 -2.18
N LEU A 169 8.07 16.89 -1.78
CA LEU A 169 8.98 16.14 -2.64
C LEU A 169 8.45 14.75 -2.97
N ARG A 170 7.76 14.09 -2.01
CA ARG A 170 7.14 12.79 -2.26
C ARG A 170 6.12 12.86 -3.39
N VAL A 171 5.26 13.89 -3.40
CA VAL A 171 4.24 14.08 -4.46
C VAL A 171 4.88 14.20 -5.84
N GLU A 172 5.93 15.04 -5.97
CA GLU A 172 6.64 15.23 -7.23
C GLU A 172 7.30 13.93 -7.70
N LEU A 173 8.02 13.25 -6.79
CA LEU A 173 8.80 12.07 -7.12
C LEU A 173 7.93 10.82 -7.38
N ARG A 174 6.77 10.69 -6.72
CA ARG A 174 5.76 9.66 -7.04
C ARG A 174 5.38 9.73 -8.53
N ALA A 175 4.97 10.91 -8.98
CA ALA A 175 4.59 11.12 -10.39
C ALA A 175 5.77 10.86 -11.35
N GLU A 176 6.99 11.21 -10.95
CA GLU A 176 8.20 10.98 -11.77
C GLU A 176 8.55 9.49 -11.88
N ILE A 177 8.47 8.74 -10.76
CA ILE A 177 8.68 7.28 -10.73
C ILE A 177 7.66 6.57 -11.62
N ARG A 178 6.36 6.94 -11.52
CA ARG A 178 5.31 6.35 -12.35
C ARG A 178 5.55 6.59 -13.83
N ARG A 179 5.80 7.84 -14.24
CA ARG A 179 6.13 8.18 -15.65
C ARG A 179 7.37 7.47 -16.15
N LEU A 180 8.38 7.28 -15.28
CA LEU A 180 9.60 6.58 -15.62
C LEU A 180 9.33 5.10 -15.89
N GLN A 181 8.58 4.46 -15.00
CA GLN A 181 8.19 3.06 -15.12
C GLN A 181 7.36 2.81 -16.39
N GLU A 182 6.33 3.63 -16.64
CA GLU A 182 5.50 3.56 -17.86
C GLU A 182 6.33 3.70 -19.14
N ARG A 183 7.27 4.67 -19.18
CA ARG A 183 8.14 4.89 -20.33
C ARG A 183 9.10 3.75 -20.59
N LEU A 184 9.58 3.08 -19.55
CA LEU A 184 10.55 1.99 -19.64
C LEU A 184 9.87 0.62 -19.77
N GLY A 185 8.62 0.48 -19.35
CA GLY A 185 7.87 -0.77 -19.33
C GLY A 185 8.50 -1.85 -18.44
N ILE A 186 9.28 -1.45 -17.41
CA ILE A 186 10.00 -2.39 -16.54
C ILE A 186 9.04 -2.94 -15.48
N THR A 187 9.02 -4.29 -15.33
CA THR A 187 8.33 -4.94 -14.20
C THR A 187 8.91 -4.42 -12.88
N THR A 188 8.06 -3.80 -12.06
CA THR A 188 8.48 -3.07 -10.87
C THR A 188 7.75 -3.57 -9.63
N ILE A 189 8.49 -3.86 -8.56
CA ILE A 189 7.92 -4.07 -7.23
C ILE A 189 8.33 -2.92 -6.33
N TYR A 190 7.33 -2.24 -5.81
CA TYR A 190 7.46 -1.07 -4.95
C TYR A 190 6.99 -1.41 -3.53
N VAL A 191 7.79 -1.14 -2.53
CA VAL A 191 7.45 -1.34 -1.12
C VAL A 191 7.23 -0.01 -0.46
N THR A 192 6.12 0.15 0.22
CA THR A 192 5.82 1.31 1.06
C THR A 192 4.89 0.93 2.20
N HIS A 193 4.82 1.78 3.22
CA HIS A 193 3.77 1.77 4.24
C HIS A 193 2.78 2.93 4.05
N ASP A 194 3.02 3.81 3.08
CA ASP A 194 2.21 4.98 2.74
C ASP A 194 1.14 4.61 1.70
N GLN A 195 -0.13 4.73 2.10
CA GLN A 195 -1.28 4.39 1.25
C GLN A 195 -1.43 5.34 0.06
N GLU A 196 -1.12 6.63 0.25
CA GLU A 196 -1.18 7.61 -0.83
C GLU A 196 -0.13 7.33 -1.90
N GLU A 197 1.07 6.84 -1.49
CA GLU A 197 2.07 6.40 -2.45
C GLU A 197 1.55 5.22 -3.27
N ALA A 198 1.05 4.19 -2.59
CA ALA A 198 0.53 2.99 -3.24
C ALA A 198 -0.62 3.34 -4.22
N ALA A 199 -1.60 4.15 -3.77
CA ALA A 199 -2.73 4.58 -4.59
C ALA A 199 -2.32 5.39 -5.83
N ALA A 200 -1.25 6.21 -5.71
CA ALA A 200 -0.83 7.11 -6.77
C ALA A 200 0.00 6.44 -7.88
N ILE A 201 0.71 5.33 -7.57
CA ILE A 201 1.69 4.78 -8.51
C ILE A 201 1.40 3.36 -8.97
N ALA A 202 0.67 2.55 -8.18
CA ALA A 202 0.54 1.13 -8.43
C ALA A 202 -0.55 0.80 -9.45
N ASP A 203 -0.30 -0.20 -10.29
CA ASP A 203 -1.33 -0.85 -11.10
C ASP A 203 -2.17 -1.78 -10.20
N ARG A 204 -1.49 -2.54 -9.32
CA ARG A 204 -2.10 -3.36 -8.28
C ARG A 204 -1.34 -3.22 -6.97
N ILE A 205 -2.08 -3.36 -5.87
CA ILE A 205 -1.57 -3.28 -4.50
C ILE A 205 -1.79 -4.63 -3.82
N VAL A 206 -0.75 -5.13 -3.16
CA VAL A 206 -0.80 -6.29 -2.26
C VAL A 206 -0.80 -5.78 -0.84
N VAL A 207 -1.89 -5.99 -0.11
CA VAL A 207 -1.93 -5.73 1.33
C VAL A 207 -1.37 -6.93 2.07
N MET A 208 -0.35 -6.69 2.89
CA MET A 208 0.32 -7.71 3.71
C MET A 208 0.11 -7.47 5.20
N SER A 209 -0.07 -8.55 5.97
CA SER A 209 -0.13 -8.52 7.43
C SER A 209 0.45 -9.81 8.01
N ALA A 210 1.26 -9.68 9.06
CA ALA A 210 1.86 -10.82 9.77
C ALA A 210 2.48 -11.88 8.83
N GLY A 211 3.24 -11.42 7.83
CA GLY A 211 3.90 -12.28 6.86
C GLY A 211 2.99 -12.89 5.78
N ARG A 212 1.71 -12.58 5.77
CA ARG A 212 0.72 -13.16 4.85
C ARG A 212 0.14 -12.09 3.92
N LEU A 213 -0.13 -12.50 2.70
CA LEU A 213 -0.96 -11.75 1.77
C LEU A 213 -2.41 -11.75 2.28
N GLN A 214 -3.02 -10.57 2.38
CA GLN A 214 -4.41 -10.40 2.79
C GLN A 214 -5.32 -10.23 1.57
N GLN A 215 -4.98 -9.30 0.68
CA GLN A 215 -5.74 -9.01 -0.54
C GLN A 215 -4.82 -8.43 -1.62
N VAL A 216 -5.19 -8.67 -2.89
CA VAL A 216 -4.56 -8.06 -4.07
C VAL A 216 -5.66 -7.40 -4.90
N GLY A 217 -5.42 -6.20 -5.37
CA GLY A 217 -6.36 -5.47 -6.24
C GLY A 217 -5.90 -4.06 -6.53
N SER A 218 -6.69 -3.30 -7.28
CA SER A 218 -6.52 -1.85 -7.38
C SER A 218 -6.80 -1.18 -6.02
N PHE A 219 -6.40 0.08 -5.85
CA PHE A 219 -6.72 0.81 -4.62
C PHE A 219 -8.24 0.85 -4.36
N LEU A 220 -9.04 1.03 -5.41
CA LEU A 220 -10.50 1.05 -5.28
C LEU A 220 -11.06 -0.31 -4.87
N ASP A 221 -10.54 -1.43 -5.40
CA ASP A 221 -10.97 -2.76 -4.97
C ASP A 221 -10.71 -3.00 -3.47
N LEU A 222 -9.54 -2.55 -2.98
CA LEU A 222 -9.17 -2.68 -1.57
C LEU A 222 -10.02 -1.78 -0.67
N PHE A 223 -10.37 -0.59 -1.16
CA PHE A 223 -11.14 0.40 -0.42
C PHE A 223 -12.63 0.07 -0.39
N ASP A 224 -13.23 -0.26 -1.57
CA ASP A 224 -14.67 -0.48 -1.72
C ASP A 224 -15.08 -1.93 -1.39
N ARG A 225 -14.17 -2.89 -1.56
CA ARG A 225 -14.44 -4.34 -1.39
C ARG A 225 -13.38 -5.03 -0.53
N PRO A 226 -13.15 -4.59 0.69
CA PRO A 226 -12.17 -5.23 1.56
C PRO A 226 -12.58 -6.67 1.90
N VAL A 227 -11.63 -7.62 1.76
CA VAL A 227 -11.87 -9.04 2.02
C VAL A 227 -12.09 -9.35 3.50
N ASN A 228 -11.53 -8.54 4.38
CA ASN A 228 -11.63 -8.71 5.82
C ASN A 228 -11.52 -7.36 6.55
N ARG A 229 -11.79 -7.40 7.85
CA ARG A 229 -11.72 -6.23 8.73
C ARG A 229 -10.33 -5.57 8.71
N PHE A 230 -9.25 -6.36 8.66
CA PHE A 230 -7.90 -5.80 8.64
C PHE A 230 -7.69 -4.90 7.40
N VAL A 231 -8.06 -5.37 6.21
CA VAL A 231 -7.93 -4.57 4.98
C VAL A 231 -8.82 -3.32 5.06
N ALA A 232 -10.06 -3.47 5.55
CA ALA A 232 -10.99 -2.36 5.72
C ALA A 232 -10.49 -1.28 6.68
N GLU A 233 -9.81 -1.69 7.76
CA GLU A 233 -9.23 -0.79 8.77
C GLU A 233 -7.92 -0.16 8.27
N PHE A 234 -7.10 -0.94 7.57
CA PHE A 234 -5.79 -0.51 7.13
C PHE A 234 -5.84 0.39 5.88
N VAL A 235 -6.79 0.16 4.95
CA VAL A 235 -6.92 0.94 3.72
C VAL A 235 -7.96 2.04 3.88
N GLY A 236 -7.52 3.29 3.74
CA GLY A 236 -8.32 4.51 3.91
C GLY A 236 -7.88 5.33 5.12
N GLU A 237 -7.92 6.66 4.98
CA GLU A 237 -7.54 7.62 6.03
C GLU A 237 -8.60 8.74 6.10
N PRO A 238 -9.26 8.88 7.26
CA PRO A 238 -9.20 8.04 8.45
C PRO A 238 -9.68 6.59 8.23
N PRO A 239 -9.31 5.66 9.13
CA PRO A 239 -9.73 4.26 9.05
C PRO A 239 -11.25 4.07 9.04
N MET A 240 -11.72 2.93 8.50
CA MET A 240 -13.12 2.51 8.61
C MET A 240 -13.55 2.41 10.08
N VAL A 241 -14.73 2.90 10.39
CA VAL A 241 -15.34 2.80 11.71
C VAL A 241 -16.05 1.46 11.85
N PHE A 242 -15.89 0.80 13.01
CA PHE A 242 -16.52 -0.49 13.29
C PHE A 242 -17.46 -0.39 14.47
N LEU A 243 -18.72 -0.78 14.26
CA LEU A 243 -19.77 -0.72 15.26
C LEU A 243 -20.39 -2.11 15.45
N PRO A 244 -20.56 -2.56 16.70
CA PRO A 244 -21.29 -3.79 16.97
C PRO A 244 -22.77 -3.61 16.60
N VAL A 245 -23.34 -4.58 15.89
CA VAL A 245 -24.75 -4.59 15.48
C VAL A 245 -25.48 -5.79 16.02
N GLU A 246 -26.77 -5.62 16.23
CA GLU A 246 -27.72 -6.65 16.67
C GLU A 246 -28.60 -7.05 15.47
N ARG A 247 -28.69 -8.33 15.19
CA ARG A 247 -29.59 -8.83 14.17
C ARG A 247 -31.01 -8.85 14.75
N THR A 248 -31.91 -8.06 14.17
CA THR A 248 -33.33 -7.96 14.64
C THR A 248 -34.24 -8.97 13.93
N ASP A 249 -33.93 -9.26 12.66
CA ASP A 249 -34.59 -10.30 11.87
C ASP A 249 -33.70 -10.84 10.75
N ALA A 250 -34.28 -11.55 9.77
CA ALA A 250 -33.51 -12.14 8.68
C ALA A 250 -32.82 -11.11 7.76
N GLU A 251 -33.32 -9.87 7.72
CA GLU A 251 -32.90 -8.83 6.76
C GLU A 251 -32.61 -7.48 7.41
N SER A 252 -32.63 -7.41 8.74
CA SER A 252 -32.53 -6.14 9.47
C SER A 252 -31.50 -6.20 10.58
N LEU A 253 -30.76 -5.09 10.71
CA LEU A 253 -29.78 -4.87 11.77
C LEU A 253 -30.10 -3.59 12.52
N ALA A 254 -29.76 -3.56 13.80
CA ALA A 254 -29.86 -2.38 14.64
C ALA A 254 -28.56 -2.11 15.42
N ILE A 255 -28.33 -0.84 15.74
CA ILE A 255 -27.31 -0.38 16.69
C ILE A 255 -28.06 0.22 17.88
N LYS A 256 -28.01 -0.45 19.04
CA LYS A 256 -28.72 0.03 20.25
C LYS A 256 -30.22 0.34 20.00
N GLY A 257 -30.89 -0.50 19.22
CA GLY A 257 -32.32 -0.34 18.87
C GLY A 257 -32.57 0.59 17.67
N ILE A 258 -31.58 1.26 17.13
CA ILE A 258 -31.70 2.13 15.95
C ILE A 258 -31.52 1.27 14.69
N GLN A 259 -32.52 1.23 13.83
CA GLN A 259 -32.53 0.46 12.59
C GLN A 259 -31.52 1.04 11.59
N ILE A 260 -30.74 0.15 10.97
CA ILE A 260 -29.73 0.52 9.96
C ILE A 260 -30.30 0.28 8.56
N PRO A 261 -30.27 1.29 7.67
CA PRO A 261 -30.69 1.11 6.28
C PRO A 261 -29.69 0.21 5.54
N LEU A 262 -30.11 -0.98 5.14
CA LEU A 262 -29.27 -1.95 4.41
C LEU A 262 -29.61 -1.91 2.93
N SER A 263 -28.56 -1.97 2.07
CA SER A 263 -28.71 -2.24 0.64
C SER A 263 -29.22 -3.66 0.41
N GLU A 264 -29.74 -3.94 -0.80
CA GLU A 264 -30.22 -5.29 -1.13
C GLU A 264 -29.10 -6.34 -1.10
N SER A 265 -27.89 -5.96 -1.50
CA SER A 265 -26.71 -6.83 -1.41
C SER A 265 -26.38 -7.24 0.04
N LEU A 266 -26.47 -6.29 0.99
CA LEU A 266 -26.26 -6.57 2.41
C LEU A 266 -27.39 -7.41 3.01
N ARG A 267 -28.65 -7.17 2.62
CA ARG A 267 -29.77 -8.03 3.03
C ARG A 267 -29.59 -9.45 2.52
N ALA A 268 -29.19 -9.62 1.27
CA ALA A 268 -28.90 -10.94 0.71
C ALA A 268 -27.78 -11.66 1.45
N ALA A 269 -26.68 -10.96 1.75
CA ALA A 269 -25.57 -11.49 2.55
C ALA A 269 -26.00 -11.84 3.99
N LEU A 270 -26.85 -11.01 4.59
CA LEU A 270 -27.41 -11.24 5.93
C LEU A 270 -28.31 -12.49 5.97
N ARG A 271 -29.15 -12.71 4.93
CA ARG A 271 -29.95 -13.93 4.79
C ARG A 271 -29.09 -15.19 4.68
N ALA A 272 -27.95 -15.09 3.98
CA ALA A 272 -27.06 -16.22 3.75
C ALA A 272 -26.22 -16.60 4.98
N THR A 273 -25.93 -15.66 5.89
CA THR A 273 -25.13 -15.94 7.08
C THR A 273 -25.97 -16.41 8.25
N LYS A 274 -25.42 -17.37 9.02
CA LYS A 274 -25.95 -17.81 10.32
C LYS A 274 -25.23 -17.15 11.50
N ASP A 275 -24.22 -16.32 11.22
CA ASP A 275 -23.45 -15.67 12.27
C ASP A 275 -24.31 -14.60 12.96
N CYS A 276 -24.27 -14.60 14.29
CA CYS A 276 -25.03 -13.66 15.12
C CYS A 276 -24.12 -12.50 15.63
N ALA A 277 -22.81 -12.70 15.63
CA ALA A 277 -21.85 -11.71 16.08
C ALA A 277 -21.33 -10.91 14.87
N LEU A 278 -22.14 -9.96 14.42
CA LEU A 278 -21.82 -9.14 13.26
C LEU A 278 -21.24 -7.78 13.68
N ILE A 279 -20.34 -7.26 12.84
CA ILE A 279 -19.75 -5.93 12.97
C ILE A 279 -20.06 -5.14 11.71
N LEU A 280 -20.66 -3.97 11.88
CA LEU A 280 -20.87 -3.01 10.81
C LEU A 280 -19.60 -2.18 10.61
N GLY A 281 -19.08 -2.14 9.38
CA GLY A 281 -18.02 -1.23 8.94
C GLY A 281 -18.62 -0.07 8.16
N VAL A 282 -18.21 1.15 8.45
CA VAL A 282 -18.64 2.38 7.75
C VAL A 282 -17.45 3.27 7.50
N ARG A 283 -17.30 3.76 6.28
CA ARG A 283 -16.29 4.78 5.99
C ARG A 283 -16.67 6.11 6.64
N PRO A 284 -15.71 6.88 7.20
CA PRO A 284 -16.00 8.19 7.81
C PRO A 284 -16.73 9.17 6.89
N ASN A 285 -16.54 9.06 5.56
CA ASN A 285 -17.21 9.86 4.54
C ASN A 285 -18.69 9.48 4.32
N ASP A 286 -19.06 8.26 4.68
CA ASP A 286 -20.43 7.73 4.50
C ASP A 286 -21.29 7.91 5.74
N ILE A 287 -20.76 8.60 6.75
CA ILE A 287 -21.49 8.97 7.97
C ILE A 287 -21.90 10.43 7.88
N SER A 288 -23.19 10.70 7.95
CA SER A 288 -23.72 12.06 7.92
C SER A 288 -24.01 12.57 9.32
N VAL A 289 -23.64 13.84 9.56
CA VAL A 289 -23.97 14.55 10.81
C VAL A 289 -25.32 15.24 10.65
N VAL A 290 -26.22 14.97 11.58
CA VAL A 290 -27.60 15.48 11.62
C VAL A 290 -27.94 16.02 13.01
N LYS A 291 -29.11 16.63 13.15
CA LYS A 291 -29.61 17.01 14.48
C LYS A 291 -29.90 15.77 15.31
N PRO A 292 -29.66 15.80 16.64
CA PRO A 292 -29.98 14.70 17.52
C PRO A 292 -31.48 14.34 17.43
N ALA A 293 -31.79 13.04 17.28
CA ALA A 293 -33.14 12.51 17.28
C ALA A 293 -33.16 11.08 17.83
N ALA A 294 -34.31 10.55 18.21
CA ALA A 294 -34.42 9.21 18.77
C ALA A 294 -34.05 8.11 17.77
N GLU A 295 -34.24 8.35 16.48
CA GLU A 295 -33.90 7.46 15.37
C GLU A 295 -32.44 7.54 14.90
N HIS A 296 -31.62 8.41 15.52
CA HIS A 296 -30.22 8.59 15.15
C HIS A 296 -29.26 8.04 16.22
N LEU A 297 -28.09 7.61 15.81
CA LEU A 297 -27.03 7.29 16.75
C LEU A 297 -26.44 8.61 17.30
N ASN A 298 -26.93 9.01 18.48
CA ASN A 298 -26.53 10.27 19.10
C ASN A 298 -25.18 10.09 19.82
N GLY A 299 -24.32 11.12 19.75
CA GLY A 299 -23.04 11.14 20.44
C GLY A 299 -22.54 12.55 20.72
N GLU A 300 -21.64 12.66 21.67
CA GLU A 300 -20.98 13.91 22.04
C GLU A 300 -19.73 14.14 21.18
N VAL A 301 -19.59 15.31 20.61
CA VAL A 301 -18.39 15.72 19.84
C VAL A 301 -17.20 15.84 20.79
N ALA A 302 -16.24 14.93 20.67
CA ALA A 302 -15.04 14.89 21.49
C ALA A 302 -13.92 15.79 20.93
N LEU A 303 -13.74 15.80 19.59
CA LEU A 303 -12.65 16.52 18.95
C LEU A 303 -13.06 16.96 17.55
N VAL A 304 -12.58 18.15 17.15
CA VAL A 304 -12.79 18.71 15.81
C VAL A 304 -11.46 19.12 15.24
N GLN A 305 -11.08 18.51 14.10
CA GLN A 305 -9.78 18.71 13.45
C GLN A 305 -9.98 19.24 12.02
N PRO A 306 -9.84 20.54 11.76
CA PRO A 306 -9.86 21.08 10.40
C PRO A 306 -8.65 20.61 9.60
N GLN A 307 -8.90 20.10 8.37
CA GLN A 307 -7.87 19.63 7.42
C GLN A 307 -7.76 20.53 6.18
N GLY A 308 -8.46 21.67 6.17
CA GLY A 308 -8.49 22.62 5.08
C GLY A 308 -9.76 22.48 4.25
N ASP A 309 -9.85 21.49 3.42
CA ASP A 309 -11.01 21.18 2.55
C ASP A 309 -12.15 20.44 3.28
N HIS A 310 -11.84 19.74 4.36
CA HIS A 310 -12.79 19.02 5.19
C HIS A 310 -12.46 19.14 6.69
N VAL A 311 -13.32 18.59 7.52
CA VAL A 311 -13.14 18.54 8.98
C VAL A 311 -13.32 17.11 9.46
N ILE A 312 -12.35 16.58 10.20
CA ILE A 312 -12.45 15.29 10.89
C ILE A 312 -13.05 15.54 12.27
N VAL A 313 -14.11 14.84 12.60
CA VAL A 313 -14.83 14.96 13.87
C VAL A 313 -14.84 13.61 14.58
N ALA A 314 -14.30 13.56 15.80
CA ALA A 314 -14.40 12.41 16.67
C ALA A 314 -15.62 12.58 17.59
N VAL A 315 -16.47 11.55 17.63
CA VAL A 315 -17.75 11.54 18.36
C VAL A 315 -17.79 10.35 19.31
N ASN A 316 -18.04 10.58 20.58
CA ASN A 316 -18.25 9.53 21.56
C ASN A 316 -19.72 9.11 21.53
N THR A 317 -20.01 7.89 21.09
CA THR A 317 -21.37 7.31 21.05
C THR A 317 -21.53 6.18 22.06
N PRO A 318 -22.77 5.79 22.42
CA PRO A 318 -23.02 4.62 23.26
C PRO A 318 -22.52 3.29 22.69
N SER A 319 -22.20 3.25 21.39
CA SER A 319 -21.67 2.05 20.68
C SER A 319 -20.16 2.09 20.48
N GLY A 320 -19.48 3.11 21.00
CA GLY A 320 -18.04 3.34 20.86
C GLY A 320 -17.71 4.64 20.13
N PRO A 321 -16.42 4.95 19.99
CA PRO A 321 -15.98 6.15 19.28
C PRO A 321 -16.25 6.03 17.77
N VAL A 322 -16.72 7.10 17.17
CA VAL A 322 -17.01 7.22 15.74
C VAL A 322 -16.25 8.41 15.18
N THR A 323 -15.50 8.20 14.10
CA THR A 323 -14.89 9.28 13.33
C THR A 323 -15.74 9.57 12.11
N VAL A 324 -16.03 10.86 11.87
CA VAL A 324 -16.77 11.30 10.68
C VAL A 324 -15.99 12.38 9.94
N ILE A 325 -16.16 12.45 8.63
CA ILE A 325 -15.66 13.55 7.80
C ILE A 325 -16.83 14.40 7.37
N VAL A 326 -16.74 15.69 7.63
CA VAL A 326 -17.74 16.67 7.22
C VAL A 326 -17.11 17.75 6.35
N PRO A 327 -17.89 18.40 5.45
CA PRO A 327 -17.41 19.56 4.68
C PRO A 327 -16.89 20.68 5.57
N SER A 328 -15.95 21.48 5.06
CA SER A 328 -15.27 22.54 5.82
C SER A 328 -16.18 23.66 6.34
N ASP A 329 -17.39 23.82 5.76
CA ASP A 329 -18.44 24.74 6.19
C ASP A 329 -19.28 24.18 7.38
N GLN A 330 -19.26 22.87 7.59
CA GLN A 330 -19.87 22.22 8.75
C GLN A 330 -18.83 22.04 9.85
N ARG A 331 -18.97 22.84 10.93
CA ARG A 331 -18.04 22.79 12.08
C ARG A 331 -18.81 22.49 13.37
N PRO A 332 -19.05 21.21 13.67
CA PRO A 332 -19.64 20.82 14.97
C PRO A 332 -18.77 21.39 16.12
N VAL A 333 -19.42 21.79 17.21
CA VAL A 333 -18.72 22.35 18.37
C VAL A 333 -18.42 21.23 19.36
N ALA A 334 -17.18 21.15 19.85
CA ALA A 334 -16.80 20.18 20.88
C ALA A 334 -17.70 20.32 22.14
N GLY A 335 -18.08 19.18 22.73
CA GLY A 335 -19.01 19.11 23.86
C GLY A 335 -20.48 19.18 23.47
N THR A 336 -20.83 19.39 22.20
CA THR A 336 -22.23 19.34 21.76
C THR A 336 -22.66 17.94 21.37
N THR A 337 -23.94 17.62 21.55
CA THR A 337 -24.52 16.36 21.07
C THR A 337 -24.96 16.51 19.62
N ILE A 338 -24.58 15.55 18.79
CA ILE A 338 -25.00 15.42 17.38
C ILE A 338 -25.60 14.06 17.11
N GLY A 339 -26.43 13.95 16.07
CA GLY A 339 -26.93 12.68 15.55
C GLY A 339 -26.06 12.21 14.38
N LEU A 340 -25.91 10.92 14.25
CA LEU A 340 -25.20 10.26 13.14
C LEU A 340 -26.18 9.37 12.39
N THR A 341 -26.11 9.44 11.05
CA THR A 341 -26.86 8.56 10.15
C THR A 341 -25.91 7.91 9.15
N PHE A 342 -26.29 6.76 8.62
CA PHE A 342 -25.48 5.92 7.75
C PHE A 342 -26.12 5.79 6.37
N ALA A 343 -25.34 5.98 5.29
CA ALA A 343 -25.80 5.72 3.93
C ALA A 343 -25.78 4.22 3.64
N GLY A 344 -26.89 3.66 3.16
CA GLY A 344 -27.05 2.21 2.98
C GLY A 344 -26.05 1.56 2.00
N ASP A 345 -25.57 2.31 0.99
CA ASP A 345 -24.67 1.79 -0.04
C ASP A 345 -23.19 1.77 0.38
N GLY A 346 -22.80 2.55 1.40
CA GLY A 346 -21.43 2.62 1.94
C GLY A 346 -21.18 1.70 3.13
N LEU A 347 -22.09 0.75 3.41
CA LEU A 347 -22.00 -0.14 4.56
C LEU A 347 -21.32 -1.45 4.23
N HIS A 348 -20.51 -1.94 5.18
CA HIS A 348 -19.86 -3.25 5.13
C HIS A 348 -20.28 -4.10 6.33
N LEU A 349 -20.36 -5.41 6.14
CA LEU A 349 -20.63 -6.35 7.23
C LEU A 349 -19.51 -7.37 7.35
N PHE A 350 -19.05 -7.60 8.56
CA PHE A 350 -18.02 -8.56 8.90
C PHE A 350 -18.55 -9.60 9.88
N ASP A 351 -18.17 -10.86 9.67
CA ASP A 351 -18.50 -11.97 10.53
C ASP A 351 -17.61 -12.02 11.80
N SER A 352 -17.87 -12.97 12.69
CA SER A 352 -17.08 -13.19 13.91
C SER A 352 -15.63 -13.58 13.63
N ALA A 353 -15.32 -14.08 12.43
CA ALA A 353 -13.96 -14.35 11.97
C ALA A 353 -13.31 -13.16 11.25
N ALA A 354 -13.93 -11.97 11.34
CA ALA A 354 -13.48 -10.72 10.71
C ALA A 354 -13.45 -10.75 9.17
N ARG A 355 -14.20 -11.65 8.52
CA ARG A 355 -14.33 -11.75 7.06
C ARG A 355 -15.48 -10.88 6.58
N SER A 356 -15.32 -10.23 5.44
CA SER A 356 -16.40 -9.48 4.79
C SER A 356 -17.49 -10.44 4.26
N LEU A 357 -18.76 -10.12 4.53
CA LEU A 357 -19.89 -10.88 4.00
C LEU A 357 -20.21 -10.54 2.53
N LEU A 358 -19.67 -9.40 2.03
CA LEU A 358 -19.88 -8.98 0.63
C LEU A 358 -18.81 -9.51 -0.32
N TYR A 359 -17.73 -10.11 0.20
CA TYR A 359 -16.62 -10.58 -0.60
C TYR A 359 -16.82 -12.03 -1.04
N ASN A 360 -17.10 -12.26 -2.31
CA ASN A 360 -17.11 -13.60 -2.91
C ASN A 360 -15.71 -13.96 -3.43
N ARG A 361 -15.10 -15.02 -2.89
CA ARG A 361 -13.78 -15.52 -3.30
C ARG A 361 -13.66 -15.94 -4.79
N GLU A 362 -14.77 -16.18 -5.45
CA GLU A 362 -14.79 -16.67 -6.84
C GLU A 362 -14.45 -15.59 -7.88
N GLU A 363 -14.58 -14.30 -7.55
CA GLU A 363 -14.28 -13.19 -8.47
C GLU A 363 -12.78 -12.78 -8.53
N SER A 364 -11.93 -13.30 -7.64
CA SER A 364 -10.52 -12.89 -7.52
C SER A 364 -9.50 -13.84 -8.17
N SER A 365 -9.96 -14.77 -9.00
CA SER A 365 -9.11 -15.77 -9.70
C SER A 365 -8.98 -15.48 -11.20
N GLY A 366 -9.17 -14.23 -11.63
CA GLY A 366 -9.02 -13.81 -13.01
C GLY A 366 -7.73 -13.01 -13.23
#